data_edc8d92c36766deadb3ca59d062871a3
#
_entry.id   edc8d92c36766deadb3ca59d062871a3
#
_cell.length_a   1.000
_cell.length_b   1.000
_cell.length_c   1.000
_cell.angle_alpha   90.00
_cell.angle_beta   90.00
_cell.angle_gamma   90.00
#
_symmetry.space_group_name_H-M   'P 1'
#
loop_
_entity.id
_entity.type
_entity.pdbx_description
1 polymer ?
#
loop_
_entity_poly.entity_id
_entity_poly.type
_entity_poly.pdbx_seq_one_letter_code
_entity_poly.pdbx_strand_id
1 'polypeptide(L)'
;MAGSIEANITQFAVGQGGFLVGRIWRTAQNAQREFTYAFDCGSINREHFETGLDACALSRLDVLFISHLDLDHVNGIDALASKMQIDRVVLPCLDTLQSIVLACEGSDDAGVRGSIASLLRDPVAWFGERGVKSVYFVGRDSSGEGPDMRNTLGANPPDSPRPRSNGRSHKSREGEEERLPYSIRGERESAVQQIKTSRGIVEYMTFEGDVQVSVEPDVGALVSDPFVWALIPYVHPFSKITLDVFARAASNVLKKQVPIGTGLVTKRFTKQLLATLCNESSRKALKACYAILSSDNNLPSLSLYSGPVKPLHPTRIWHNVRSGQGPQFWRHRLPLGEIEGCAWLSTGDANLSSLQTRAPWLKRYEQFLPAVAVFILPHHGSNRHIHDDVLSRMPSSIKVACAATERAKHPHPSLLRRLDLLGQSFVQVSEEQPSEFSLQVKLSG
;
A
#
# COMPACT_ATOMS: atom_id res chain seq x y z
N MET A 1 -22.76 26.63 -0.18
CA MET A 1 -21.34 26.68 0.22
C MET A 1 -20.69 25.45 -0.42
N ALA A 2 -19.62 25.62 -1.19
CA ALA A 2 -18.88 24.49 -1.72
C ALA A 2 -18.35 23.67 -0.54
N GLY A 3 -18.56 22.36 -0.58
CA GLY A 3 -18.10 21.47 0.50
C GLY A 3 -16.58 21.42 0.57
N SER A 4 -16.02 21.38 1.77
CA SER A 4 -14.59 21.10 1.96
C SER A 4 -14.38 19.60 2.11
N ILE A 5 -13.24 19.10 1.60
CA ILE A 5 -12.73 17.77 1.93
C ILE A 5 -11.55 17.94 2.88
N GLU A 6 -11.54 17.14 3.91
CA GLU A 6 -10.47 17.11 4.89
C GLU A 6 -9.85 15.72 4.94
N ALA A 7 -8.54 15.65 5.14
CA ALA A 7 -7.84 14.39 5.34
C ALA A 7 -6.85 14.53 6.51
N ASN A 8 -6.73 13.48 7.30
CA ASN A 8 -5.68 13.32 8.30
C ASN A 8 -4.99 11.98 8.05
N ILE A 9 -3.71 12.02 7.77
CA ILE A 9 -2.90 10.84 7.50
C ILE A 9 -1.80 10.79 8.55
N THR A 10 -1.73 9.68 9.26
CA THR A 10 -0.81 9.48 10.39
C THR A 10 0.04 8.25 10.16
N GLN A 11 1.35 8.41 10.21
CA GLN A 11 2.30 7.32 10.36
C GLN A 11 2.53 7.10 11.85
N PHE A 12 2.03 5.98 12.35
CA PHE A 12 2.17 5.61 13.75
C PHE A 12 3.59 5.16 14.09
N ALA A 13 3.97 5.39 15.34
CA ALA A 13 5.27 5.05 15.90
C ALA A 13 5.37 3.56 16.24
N VAL A 14 5.66 2.75 15.23
CA VAL A 14 5.78 1.29 15.35
C VAL A 14 7.23 0.78 15.19
N GLY A 15 8.20 1.70 15.08
CA GLY A 15 9.59 1.34 14.82
C GLY A 15 9.81 0.87 13.39
N GLN A 16 10.58 -0.21 13.21
CA GLN A 16 10.78 -0.77 11.88
C GLN A 16 9.58 -1.63 11.50
N GLY A 17 8.87 -1.18 10.49
CA GLY A 17 7.63 -1.77 9.99
C GLY A 17 6.74 -0.71 9.35
N GLY A 18 5.47 -1.03 9.17
CA GLY A 18 4.49 -0.14 8.56
C GLY A 18 3.17 -0.13 9.31
N PHE A 19 2.71 1.06 9.72
CA PHE A 19 1.35 1.29 10.17
C PHE A 19 0.97 2.75 9.92
N LEU A 20 0.45 2.98 8.71
CA LEU A 20 -0.07 4.28 8.32
C LEU A 20 -1.60 4.20 8.28
N VAL A 21 -2.26 5.21 8.83
CA VAL A 21 -3.72 5.31 8.82
C VAL A 21 -4.13 6.65 8.23
N GLY A 22 -5.04 6.61 7.27
CA GLY A 22 -5.64 7.80 6.67
C GLY A 22 -7.14 7.86 6.97
N ARG A 23 -7.59 9.06 7.31
CA ARG A 23 -8.99 9.42 7.51
C ARG A 23 -9.32 10.55 6.55
N ILE A 24 -10.35 10.37 5.76
CA ILE A 24 -10.84 11.36 4.80
C ILE A 24 -12.29 11.64 5.13
N TRP A 25 -12.65 12.89 5.32
CA TRP A 25 -14.04 13.21 5.67
C TRP A 25 -14.53 14.46 4.95
N ARG A 26 -15.84 14.56 4.88
CA ARG A 26 -16.58 15.73 4.45
C ARG A 26 -17.59 16.12 5.51
N THR A 27 -17.75 17.40 5.70
CA THR A 27 -18.80 17.95 6.54
C THR A 27 -19.84 18.59 5.63
N ALA A 28 -21.04 18.00 5.56
CA ALA A 28 -22.18 18.52 4.82
C ALA A 28 -23.42 18.49 5.70
N GLN A 29 -24.19 19.57 5.72
CA GLN A 29 -25.48 19.65 6.44
C GLN A 29 -25.42 19.18 7.90
N ASN A 30 -24.32 19.51 8.62
CA ASN A 30 -24.03 19.09 10.00
C ASN A 30 -23.78 17.57 10.22
N ALA A 31 -23.67 16.79 9.16
CA ALA A 31 -23.24 15.40 9.23
C ALA A 31 -21.79 15.29 8.72
N GLN A 32 -20.94 14.65 9.51
CA GLN A 32 -19.59 14.30 9.09
C GLN A 32 -19.61 12.87 8.56
N ARG A 33 -19.24 12.71 7.28
CA ARG A 33 -19.05 11.40 6.68
C ARG A 33 -17.58 11.12 6.49
N GLU A 34 -17.14 9.90 6.77
CA GLU A 34 -15.75 9.52 6.81
C GLU A 34 -15.46 8.27 5.97
N PHE A 35 -14.28 8.25 5.34
CA PHE A 35 -13.64 7.07 4.76
C PHE A 35 -12.32 6.83 5.47
N THR A 36 -12.02 5.59 5.84
CA THR A 36 -10.83 5.21 6.59
C THR A 36 -10.04 4.13 5.87
N TYR A 37 -8.72 4.29 5.83
CA TYR A 37 -7.83 3.26 5.27
C TYR A 37 -6.57 3.12 6.11
N ALA A 38 -5.91 1.97 5.98
CA ALA A 38 -4.56 1.77 6.48
C ALA A 38 -3.64 1.27 5.36
N PHE A 39 -2.34 1.51 5.51
CA PHE A 39 -1.30 0.98 4.65
C PHE A 39 -0.27 0.28 5.52
N ASP A 40 -0.15 -1.05 5.35
CA ASP A 40 0.56 -1.99 6.19
C ASP A 40 0.05 -2.08 7.63
N CYS A 41 0.40 -3.14 8.32
CA CYS A 41 0.01 -3.38 9.70
C CYS A 41 1.00 -4.34 10.38
N GLY A 42 2.19 -3.86 10.65
CA GLY A 42 3.20 -4.69 11.29
C GLY A 42 4.42 -3.92 11.80
N SER A 43 5.22 -4.63 12.55
CA SER A 43 6.52 -4.17 13.06
C SER A 43 7.41 -5.37 13.33
N ILE A 44 8.73 -5.20 13.23
CA ILE A 44 9.68 -6.22 13.70
C ILE A 44 9.43 -6.57 15.17
N ASN A 45 9.11 -5.57 16.01
CA ASN A 45 8.68 -5.79 17.38
C ASN A 45 7.17 -5.63 17.49
N ARG A 46 6.49 -6.74 17.77
CA ARG A 46 5.03 -6.77 17.87
C ARG A 46 4.48 -5.85 18.96
N GLU A 47 5.17 -5.67 20.06
CA GLU A 47 4.73 -4.79 21.17
C GLU A 47 4.67 -3.33 20.71
N HIS A 48 5.62 -2.89 19.86
CA HIS A 48 5.60 -1.55 19.28
C HIS A 48 4.39 -1.37 18.37
N PHE A 49 4.04 -2.39 17.57
CA PHE A 49 2.84 -2.34 16.75
C PHE A 49 1.57 -2.25 17.61
N GLU A 50 1.46 -3.07 18.66
CA GLU A 50 0.31 -3.07 19.57
C GLU A 50 0.16 -1.71 20.27
N THR A 51 1.26 -1.07 20.67
CA THR A 51 1.26 0.29 21.23
C THR A 51 0.77 1.33 20.24
N GLY A 52 1.24 1.29 18.98
CA GLY A 52 0.75 2.17 17.91
C GLY A 52 -0.72 1.93 17.58
N LEU A 53 -1.15 0.66 17.59
CA LEU A 53 -2.55 0.28 17.41
C LEU A 53 -3.43 0.78 18.55
N ASP A 54 -2.93 0.83 19.79
CA ASP A 54 -3.64 1.37 20.94
C ASP A 54 -3.84 2.88 20.83
N ALA A 55 -2.87 3.58 20.24
CA ALA A 55 -3.00 5.01 19.95
C ALA A 55 -3.99 5.30 18.80
N CYS A 56 -4.26 4.31 17.94
CA CYS A 56 -5.20 4.45 16.83
C CYS A 56 -6.64 4.32 17.33
N ALA A 57 -7.38 5.43 17.37
CA ALA A 57 -8.75 5.51 17.90
C ALA A 57 -9.83 5.12 16.85
N LEU A 58 -9.55 4.14 15.98
CA LEU A 58 -10.51 3.64 15.00
C LEU A 58 -11.12 2.31 15.45
N SER A 59 -12.39 2.11 15.11
CA SER A 59 -13.09 0.83 15.27
C SER A 59 -13.33 0.10 13.95
N ARG A 60 -13.08 0.77 12.82
CA ARG A 60 -13.31 0.21 11.47
C ARG A 60 -12.32 0.79 10.46
N LEU A 61 -11.94 -0.05 9.50
CA LEU A 61 -11.23 0.32 8.28
C LEU A 61 -12.08 -0.06 7.06
N ASP A 62 -12.30 0.89 6.15
CA ASP A 62 -12.96 0.62 4.87
C ASP A 62 -12.03 -0.16 3.96
N VAL A 63 -10.72 0.18 3.95
CA VAL A 63 -9.71 -0.52 3.14
C VAL A 63 -8.40 -0.64 3.91
N LEU A 64 -7.84 -1.84 3.96
CA LEU A 64 -6.45 -2.11 4.35
C LEU A 64 -5.63 -2.40 3.10
N PHE A 65 -4.62 -1.61 2.82
CA PHE A 65 -3.61 -1.87 1.80
C PHE A 65 -2.42 -2.59 2.43
N ILE A 66 -1.95 -3.65 1.80
CA ILE A 66 -0.73 -4.36 2.17
C ILE A 66 0.30 -4.15 1.07
N SER A 67 1.44 -3.57 1.41
CA SER A 67 2.51 -3.32 0.43
C SER A 67 3.14 -4.62 -0.07
N HIS A 68 3.46 -5.51 0.84
CA HIS A 68 4.00 -6.85 0.62
C HIS A 68 3.80 -7.70 1.89
N LEU A 69 4.23 -8.94 1.87
CA LEU A 69 3.88 -9.90 2.91
C LEU A 69 5.04 -10.22 3.87
N ASP A 70 6.03 -9.33 4.00
CA ASP A 70 7.07 -9.46 5.01
C ASP A 70 6.49 -9.26 6.41
N LEU A 71 7.09 -9.93 7.40
CA LEU A 71 6.52 -9.99 8.74
C LEU A 71 6.31 -8.61 9.36
N ASP A 72 7.23 -7.69 9.16
CA ASP A 72 7.15 -6.34 9.70
C ASP A 72 6.11 -5.45 9.01
N HIS A 73 5.43 -5.97 7.97
CA HIS A 73 4.31 -5.30 7.31
C HIS A 73 2.95 -5.98 7.54
N VAL A 74 2.92 -7.25 8.01
CA VAL A 74 1.65 -8.01 8.14
C VAL A 74 1.46 -8.73 9.48
N ASN A 75 2.45 -8.79 10.37
CA ASN A 75 2.36 -9.57 11.60
C ASN A 75 1.38 -8.99 12.63
N GLY A 76 0.93 -7.75 12.45
CA GLY A 76 -0.07 -7.09 13.28
C GLY A 76 -1.52 -7.33 12.87
N ILE A 77 -1.78 -8.07 11.75
CA ILE A 77 -3.13 -8.18 11.20
C ILE A 77 -4.12 -8.87 12.15
N ASP A 78 -3.67 -9.82 12.95
CA ASP A 78 -4.51 -10.49 13.95
C ASP A 78 -4.92 -9.50 15.07
N ALA A 79 -3.99 -8.68 15.56
CA ALA A 79 -4.27 -7.65 16.54
C ALA A 79 -5.19 -6.57 15.95
N LEU A 80 -4.92 -6.13 14.72
CA LEU A 80 -5.75 -5.17 14.00
C LEU A 80 -7.20 -5.69 13.85
N ALA A 81 -7.40 -6.91 13.35
CA ALA A 81 -8.71 -7.52 13.14
C ALA A 81 -9.45 -7.86 14.44
N SER A 82 -8.75 -7.98 15.57
CA SER A 82 -9.38 -8.14 16.87
C SER A 82 -9.94 -6.82 17.43
N LYS A 83 -9.36 -5.69 17.03
CA LYS A 83 -9.65 -4.36 17.56
C LYS A 83 -10.60 -3.56 16.68
N MET A 84 -10.54 -3.78 15.37
CA MET A 84 -11.36 -3.05 14.41
C MET A 84 -11.86 -3.95 13.28
N GLN A 85 -13.02 -3.60 12.74
CA GLN A 85 -13.57 -4.25 11.57
C GLN A 85 -12.80 -3.81 10.32
N ILE A 86 -12.35 -4.77 9.49
CA ILE A 86 -11.72 -4.51 8.20
C ILE A 86 -12.69 -4.95 7.11
N ASP A 87 -13.19 -4.02 6.32
CA ASP A 87 -14.14 -4.37 5.27
C ASP A 87 -13.47 -4.98 4.05
N ARG A 88 -12.38 -4.34 3.58
CA ARG A 88 -11.68 -4.75 2.36
C ARG A 88 -10.17 -4.78 2.57
N VAL A 89 -9.53 -5.69 1.86
CA VAL A 89 -8.05 -5.75 1.77
C VAL A 89 -7.65 -5.62 0.32
N VAL A 90 -6.64 -4.80 0.05
CA VAL A 90 -6.00 -4.62 -1.25
C VAL A 90 -4.52 -4.97 -1.12
N LEU A 91 -4.04 -5.93 -1.90
CA LEU A 91 -2.66 -6.38 -1.82
C LEU A 91 -2.14 -6.79 -3.21
N PRO A 92 -0.80 -6.91 -3.39
CA PRO A 92 -0.24 -7.46 -4.62
C PRO A 92 -0.82 -8.84 -4.92
N CYS A 93 -1.02 -9.14 -6.20
CA CYS A 93 -1.48 -10.47 -6.59
C CYS A 93 -0.49 -11.54 -6.14
N LEU A 94 -0.98 -12.50 -5.37
CA LEU A 94 -0.21 -13.67 -4.94
C LEU A 94 -0.06 -14.67 -6.08
N ASP A 95 0.57 -14.24 -7.16
CA ASP A 95 0.94 -15.11 -8.26
C ASP A 95 2.05 -16.10 -7.84
N THR A 96 2.46 -16.93 -8.77
CA THR A 96 3.49 -17.95 -8.52
C THR A 96 4.79 -17.35 -7.98
N LEU A 97 5.21 -16.20 -8.51
CA LEU A 97 6.42 -15.52 -8.08
C LEU A 97 6.31 -15.05 -6.64
N GLN A 98 5.27 -14.28 -6.31
CA GLN A 98 5.00 -13.79 -4.96
C GLN A 98 4.92 -14.93 -3.95
N SER A 99 4.25 -16.02 -4.33
CA SER A 99 4.11 -17.20 -3.45
C SER A 99 5.44 -17.87 -3.17
N ILE A 100 6.34 -17.97 -4.17
CA ILE A 100 7.68 -18.55 -3.97
C ILE A 100 8.51 -17.64 -3.07
N VAL A 101 8.50 -16.32 -3.31
CA VAL A 101 9.23 -15.34 -2.50
C VAL A 101 8.79 -15.41 -1.05
N LEU A 102 7.50 -15.19 -0.79
CA LEU A 102 6.94 -15.22 0.55
C LEU A 102 7.24 -16.55 1.28
N ALA A 103 7.11 -17.67 0.56
CA ALA A 103 7.42 -18.97 1.13
C ALA A 103 8.91 -19.14 1.49
N CYS A 104 9.81 -18.55 0.67
CA CYS A 104 11.24 -18.60 0.96
C CYS A 104 11.63 -17.71 2.14
N GLU A 105 11.04 -16.53 2.27
CA GLU A 105 11.30 -15.59 3.36
C GLU A 105 10.74 -16.09 4.69
N GLY A 106 9.50 -16.58 4.68
CA GLY A 106 8.86 -17.16 5.86
C GLY A 106 9.36 -18.56 6.26
N SER A 107 10.41 -19.09 5.60
CA SER A 107 10.93 -20.43 5.88
C SER A 107 12.12 -20.39 6.84
N ASP A 108 12.03 -21.20 7.90
CA ASP A 108 13.13 -21.59 8.78
C ASP A 108 13.61 -23.03 8.49
N ASP A 109 14.42 -23.60 9.39
CA ASP A 109 14.92 -24.97 9.26
C ASP A 109 13.82 -26.04 9.29
N ALA A 110 12.63 -25.69 9.75
CA ALA A 110 11.47 -26.57 9.78
C ALA A 110 10.49 -26.34 8.62
N GLY A 111 10.81 -25.42 7.68
CA GLY A 111 9.97 -25.01 6.56
C GLY A 111 9.03 -23.85 6.90
N VAL A 112 8.03 -23.62 6.03
CA VAL A 112 7.04 -22.55 6.23
C VAL A 112 5.92 -23.04 7.13
N ARG A 113 5.70 -22.36 8.26
CA ARG A 113 4.71 -22.76 9.27
C ARG A 113 3.78 -21.60 9.65
N GLY A 114 2.76 -21.95 10.45
CA GLY A 114 1.87 -20.96 11.07
C GLY A 114 1.03 -20.15 10.09
N SER A 115 0.89 -18.89 10.38
CA SER A 115 0.00 -17.96 9.68
C SER A 115 0.38 -17.75 8.21
N ILE A 116 1.69 -17.67 7.90
CA ILE A 116 2.18 -17.52 6.51
C ILE A 116 1.85 -18.75 5.67
N ALA A 117 2.02 -19.96 6.20
CA ALA A 117 1.65 -21.16 5.47
C ALA A 117 0.15 -21.20 5.16
N SER A 118 -0.69 -20.71 6.08
CA SER A 118 -2.13 -20.63 5.89
C SER A 118 -2.50 -19.56 4.85
N LEU A 119 -1.87 -18.40 4.91
CA LEU A 119 -2.01 -17.34 3.93
C LEU A 119 -1.62 -17.81 2.51
N LEU A 120 -0.49 -18.52 2.37
CA LEU A 120 -0.06 -19.07 1.09
C LEU A 120 -1.01 -20.13 0.53
N ARG A 121 -1.64 -20.93 1.41
CA ARG A 121 -2.58 -21.99 0.97
C ARG A 121 -3.88 -21.42 0.44
N ASP A 122 -4.43 -20.43 1.10
CA ASP A 122 -5.71 -19.82 0.75
C ASP A 122 -5.79 -18.39 1.31
N PRO A 123 -5.25 -17.41 0.58
CA PRO A 123 -5.21 -16.04 1.06
C PRO A 123 -6.60 -15.46 1.31
N VAL A 124 -7.58 -15.82 0.47
CA VAL A 124 -8.94 -15.30 0.59
C VAL A 124 -9.61 -15.85 1.85
N ALA A 125 -9.51 -17.16 2.09
CA ALA A 125 -9.99 -17.78 3.32
C ALA A 125 -9.27 -17.21 4.55
N TRP A 126 -7.96 -17.02 4.47
CA TRP A 126 -7.16 -16.50 5.57
C TRP A 126 -7.61 -15.10 6.03
N PHE A 127 -7.88 -14.19 5.09
CA PHE A 127 -8.46 -12.88 5.39
C PHE A 127 -9.91 -12.99 5.87
N GLY A 128 -10.70 -13.85 5.25
CA GLY A 128 -12.10 -14.06 5.61
C GLY A 128 -12.30 -14.58 7.03
N GLU A 129 -11.42 -15.47 7.51
CA GLU A 129 -11.43 -15.94 8.90
C GLU A 129 -11.11 -14.81 9.91
N ARG A 130 -10.59 -13.67 9.45
CA ARG A 130 -10.35 -12.44 10.21
C ARG A 130 -11.46 -11.40 10.08
N GLY A 131 -12.56 -11.76 9.38
CA GLY A 131 -13.75 -10.92 9.23
C GLY A 131 -13.72 -9.98 8.04
N VAL A 132 -12.70 -10.05 7.18
CA VAL A 132 -12.64 -9.28 5.92
C VAL A 132 -13.74 -9.75 4.98
N LYS A 133 -14.47 -8.79 4.38
CA LYS A 133 -15.58 -9.07 3.47
C LYS A 133 -15.14 -9.25 2.01
N SER A 134 -14.10 -8.50 1.60
CA SER A 134 -13.63 -8.56 0.23
C SER A 134 -12.09 -8.47 0.15
N VAL A 135 -11.49 -9.24 -0.75
CA VAL A 135 -10.05 -9.27 -0.99
C VAL A 135 -9.79 -8.94 -2.45
N TYR A 136 -9.02 -7.90 -2.69
CA TYR A 136 -8.66 -7.42 -4.01
C TYR A 136 -7.17 -7.58 -4.27
N PHE A 137 -6.84 -8.24 -5.36
CA PHE A 137 -5.47 -8.48 -5.78
C PHE A 137 -5.10 -7.51 -6.91
N VAL A 138 -4.03 -6.76 -6.72
CA VAL A 138 -3.47 -5.88 -7.75
C VAL A 138 -2.41 -6.65 -8.52
N GLY A 139 -2.71 -6.98 -9.77
CA GLY A 139 -1.79 -7.64 -10.69
C GLY A 139 -0.71 -6.69 -11.18
N ARG A 140 0.40 -7.27 -11.64
CA ARG A 140 1.45 -6.53 -12.32
C ARG A 140 1.01 -6.28 -13.76
N ASP A 141 1.22 -5.07 -14.26
CA ASP A 141 1.00 -4.81 -15.68
C ASP A 141 1.98 -5.64 -16.52
N SER A 142 1.45 -6.56 -17.33
CA SER A 142 2.25 -7.43 -18.20
C SER A 142 2.58 -6.80 -19.56
N SER A 143 2.00 -5.65 -19.89
CA SER A 143 2.13 -5.03 -21.22
C SER A 143 3.49 -4.36 -21.45
N GLY A 144 4.24 -4.04 -20.37
CA GLY A 144 5.51 -3.32 -20.46
C GLY A 144 5.41 -1.88 -20.99
N GLU A 145 4.26 -1.51 -21.50
CA GLU A 145 3.89 -0.16 -21.88
C GLU A 145 3.07 0.42 -20.75
N GLY A 146 3.67 1.36 -20.01
CA GLY A 146 2.93 2.06 -18.97
C GLY A 146 1.69 2.70 -19.59
N PRO A 147 0.53 2.63 -18.93
CA PRO A 147 -0.73 3.07 -19.47
C PRO A 147 -0.70 4.55 -19.85
N ASP A 148 -1.33 4.88 -20.96
CA ASP A 148 -1.54 6.28 -21.36
C ASP A 148 -2.68 6.87 -20.52
N MET A 149 -2.32 7.31 -19.29
CA MET A 149 -3.25 7.91 -18.34
C MET A 149 -3.97 9.16 -18.85
N ARG A 150 -3.53 9.74 -19.97
CA ARG A 150 -4.23 10.87 -20.59
C ARG A 150 -5.64 10.51 -21.04
N ASN A 151 -5.88 9.23 -21.34
CA ASN A 151 -7.20 8.75 -21.77
C ASN A 151 -8.10 8.31 -20.61
N THR A 152 -7.56 7.98 -19.43
CA THR A 152 -8.38 7.51 -18.30
C THR A 152 -8.95 8.63 -17.43
N LEU A 153 -8.29 9.79 -17.38
CA LEU A 153 -8.69 10.91 -16.53
C LEU A 153 -9.40 12.05 -17.29
N GLY A 154 -9.44 12.03 -18.61
CA GLY A 154 -10.01 13.09 -19.45
C GLY A 154 -11.18 12.68 -20.34
N ALA A 155 -11.41 11.41 -20.54
CA ALA A 155 -12.59 10.95 -21.25
C ALA A 155 -13.78 10.89 -20.27
N ASN A 156 -14.87 11.59 -20.61
CA ASN A 156 -16.17 11.19 -20.08
C ASN A 156 -16.26 9.68 -20.24
N PRO A 157 -16.63 8.92 -19.18
CA PRO A 157 -16.80 7.49 -19.33
C PRO A 157 -17.73 7.27 -20.52
N PRO A 158 -17.40 6.37 -21.47
CA PRO A 158 -18.37 5.99 -22.46
C PRO A 158 -19.61 5.56 -21.70
N ASP A 159 -20.79 5.83 -22.27
CA ASP A 159 -22.10 5.41 -21.73
C ASP A 159 -22.18 3.88 -21.65
N SER A 160 -21.32 3.30 -20.85
CA SER A 160 -21.41 1.91 -20.44
C SER A 160 -22.46 1.86 -19.33
N PRO A 161 -23.48 1.02 -19.47
CA PRO A 161 -24.52 0.91 -18.47
C PRO A 161 -23.82 0.60 -17.15
N ARG A 162 -23.94 1.52 -16.20
CA ARG A 162 -23.53 1.28 -14.80
C ARG A 162 -24.06 -0.09 -14.42
N PRO A 163 -23.23 -1.02 -13.90
CA PRO A 163 -23.81 -2.18 -13.26
C PRO A 163 -24.78 -1.62 -12.25
N ARG A 164 -26.06 -1.78 -12.50
CA ARG A 164 -27.09 -1.46 -11.53
C ARG A 164 -26.71 -2.28 -10.31
N SER A 165 -26.21 -1.63 -9.26
CA SER A 165 -26.27 -2.20 -7.95
C SER A 165 -27.71 -2.60 -7.79
N ASN A 166 -27.99 -3.91 -7.81
CA ASN A 166 -29.32 -4.42 -7.58
C ASN A 166 -29.74 -3.79 -6.26
N GLY A 167 -30.63 -2.80 -6.40
CA GLY A 167 -31.20 -2.07 -5.28
C GLY A 167 -32.03 -3.02 -4.43
N ARG A 168 -31.39 -3.80 -3.59
CA ARG A 168 -31.95 -4.25 -2.34
C ARG A 168 -31.79 -3.08 -1.39
N SER A 169 -32.88 -2.33 -1.26
CA SER A 169 -33.12 -1.45 -0.14
C SER A 169 -32.95 -2.26 1.15
N HIS A 170 -31.70 -2.38 1.61
CA HIS A 170 -31.47 -2.72 2.99
C HIS A 170 -31.76 -1.46 3.79
N LYS A 171 -32.66 -1.56 4.76
CA LYS A 171 -32.80 -0.56 5.81
C LYS A 171 -31.40 -0.27 6.31
N SER A 172 -30.94 0.97 6.11
CA SER A 172 -29.65 1.46 6.55
C SER A 172 -29.47 1.04 8.01
N ARG A 173 -28.43 0.28 8.29
CA ARG A 173 -28.03 0.04 9.68
C ARG A 173 -27.45 1.34 10.20
N GLU A 174 -27.78 1.68 11.45
CA GLU A 174 -27.12 2.76 12.18
C GLU A 174 -25.60 2.63 11.96
N GLY A 175 -24.95 3.70 11.47
CA GLY A 175 -23.52 3.73 11.14
C GLY A 175 -23.17 3.68 9.64
N GLU A 176 -24.05 3.26 8.72
CA GLU A 176 -23.77 3.34 7.26
C GLU A 176 -23.96 4.76 6.71
N GLU A 177 -24.80 5.56 7.33
CA GLU A 177 -25.04 6.96 6.95
C GLU A 177 -23.83 7.88 7.24
N GLU A 178 -22.91 7.43 8.10
CA GLU A 178 -21.70 8.16 8.48
C GLU A 178 -20.50 7.90 7.55
N ARG A 179 -20.66 7.04 6.53
CA ARG A 179 -19.57 6.67 5.64
C ARG A 179 -19.59 7.44 4.33
N LEU A 180 -18.42 7.92 3.90
CA LEU A 180 -18.27 8.42 2.54
C LEU A 180 -18.33 7.24 1.55
N PRO A 181 -19.13 7.37 0.49
CA PRO A 181 -19.14 6.38 -0.57
C PRO A 181 -17.77 6.36 -1.28
N TYR A 182 -17.37 5.17 -1.69
CA TYR A 182 -16.15 4.98 -2.47
C TYR A 182 -16.31 3.83 -3.45
N SER A 183 -15.50 3.85 -4.51
CA SER A 183 -15.42 2.79 -5.50
C SER A 183 -13.98 2.32 -5.66
N ILE A 184 -13.81 1.03 -5.98
CA ILE A 184 -12.52 0.46 -6.38
C ILE A 184 -12.68 0.01 -7.83
N ARG A 185 -11.79 0.46 -8.70
CA ARG A 185 -11.81 0.14 -10.13
C ARG A 185 -10.41 -0.19 -10.61
N GLY A 186 -10.32 -1.12 -11.56
CA GLY A 186 -9.11 -1.44 -12.30
C GLY A 186 -9.32 -1.22 -13.78
N GLU A 187 -8.25 -1.10 -14.55
CA GLU A 187 -8.32 -1.05 -16.01
C GLU A 187 -8.94 -2.33 -16.59
N ARG A 188 -8.54 -3.46 -16.03
CA ARG A 188 -9.11 -4.78 -16.32
C ARG A 188 -9.43 -5.47 -14.99
N GLU A 189 -10.60 -6.08 -14.93
CA GLU A 189 -11.13 -6.72 -13.74
C GLU A 189 -11.50 -8.17 -14.03
N SER A 190 -11.10 -9.11 -13.17
CA SER A 190 -11.61 -10.46 -13.24
C SER A 190 -13.07 -10.51 -12.79
N ALA A 191 -13.79 -11.58 -13.11
CA ALA A 191 -15.10 -11.83 -12.51
C ALA A 191 -14.97 -11.92 -10.98
N VAL A 192 -15.95 -11.37 -10.26
CA VAL A 192 -16.04 -11.53 -8.81
C VAL A 192 -16.25 -13.00 -8.48
N GLN A 193 -15.44 -13.51 -7.57
CA GLN A 193 -15.53 -14.87 -7.06
C GLN A 193 -15.88 -14.82 -5.58
N GLN A 194 -16.43 -15.91 -5.06
CA GLN A 194 -16.87 -15.99 -3.67
C GLN A 194 -16.40 -17.30 -3.04
N ILE A 195 -15.98 -17.22 -1.79
CA ILE A 195 -15.74 -18.39 -0.95
C ILE A 195 -16.52 -18.27 0.35
N LYS A 196 -16.88 -19.42 0.91
CA LYS A 196 -17.50 -19.50 2.24
C LYS A 196 -16.43 -19.78 3.29
N THR A 197 -16.43 -18.97 4.35
CA THR A 197 -15.57 -19.14 5.54
C THR A 197 -16.44 -19.35 6.77
N SER A 198 -15.81 -19.56 7.93
CA SER A 198 -16.54 -19.65 9.21
C SER A 198 -17.23 -18.33 9.59
N ARG A 199 -16.74 -17.19 9.11
CA ARG A 199 -17.27 -15.85 9.39
C ARG A 199 -18.20 -15.30 8.31
N GLY A 200 -18.48 -16.06 7.26
CA GLY A 200 -19.38 -15.65 6.19
C GLY A 200 -18.83 -15.84 4.78
N ILE A 201 -19.42 -15.13 3.83
CA ILE A 201 -19.01 -15.16 2.44
C ILE A 201 -17.97 -14.04 2.23
N VAL A 202 -16.84 -14.39 1.58
CA VAL A 202 -15.79 -13.46 1.19
C VAL A 202 -15.77 -13.36 -0.32
N GLU A 203 -15.84 -12.15 -0.82
CA GLU A 203 -15.71 -11.85 -2.25
C GLU A 203 -14.23 -11.59 -2.57
N TYR A 204 -13.80 -11.97 -3.76
CA TYR A 204 -12.47 -11.62 -4.23
C TYR A 204 -12.43 -11.46 -5.74
N MET A 205 -11.48 -10.62 -6.19
CA MET A 205 -11.20 -10.38 -7.59
C MET A 205 -9.76 -9.90 -7.78
N THR A 206 -9.30 -10.00 -9.03
CA THR A 206 -7.99 -9.49 -9.44
C THR A 206 -8.17 -8.31 -10.38
N PHE A 207 -7.42 -7.26 -10.14
CA PHE A 207 -7.27 -6.12 -11.02
C PHE A 207 -5.96 -6.23 -11.80
N GLU A 208 -5.98 -5.92 -13.08
CA GLU A 208 -4.78 -5.78 -13.91
C GLU A 208 -4.72 -4.37 -14.49
N GLY A 209 -3.49 -3.87 -14.67
CA GLY A 209 -3.25 -2.48 -15.09
C GLY A 209 -3.48 -1.48 -13.98
N ASP A 210 -4.00 -0.31 -14.32
CA ASP A 210 -4.21 0.77 -13.38
C ASP A 210 -5.37 0.52 -12.43
N VAL A 211 -5.08 0.63 -11.13
CA VAL A 211 -6.07 0.50 -10.06
C VAL A 211 -6.22 1.83 -9.35
N GLN A 212 -7.45 2.17 -9.00
CA GLN A 212 -7.78 3.37 -8.25
C GLN A 212 -8.92 3.10 -7.28
N VAL A 213 -8.76 3.55 -6.04
CA VAL A 213 -9.85 3.71 -5.07
C VAL A 213 -10.24 5.19 -5.08
N SER A 214 -11.46 5.49 -5.48
CA SER A 214 -11.98 6.85 -5.50
C SER A 214 -12.93 7.04 -4.33
N VAL A 215 -12.64 8.00 -3.46
CA VAL A 215 -13.55 8.44 -2.40
C VAL A 215 -14.47 9.47 -3.03
N GLU A 216 -15.72 9.07 -3.24
CA GLU A 216 -16.67 9.80 -4.04
C GLU A 216 -17.33 10.93 -3.23
N PRO A 217 -17.64 12.08 -3.88
CA PRO A 217 -18.54 13.05 -3.28
C PRO A 217 -19.95 12.45 -3.17
N ASP A 218 -20.71 12.90 -2.19
CA ASP A 218 -22.10 12.48 -1.99
C ASP A 218 -22.90 12.66 -3.30
N VAL A 219 -23.75 11.70 -3.64
CA VAL A 219 -24.50 11.61 -4.91
C VAL A 219 -25.41 12.83 -5.19
N GLY A 220 -25.57 13.73 -4.24
CA GLY A 220 -26.31 14.98 -4.40
C GLY A 220 -25.45 16.22 -4.75
N ALA A 221 -24.13 16.13 -4.73
CA ALA A 221 -23.26 17.23 -5.12
C ALA A 221 -23.10 17.23 -6.64
N LEU A 222 -23.67 18.24 -7.28
CA LEU A 222 -23.62 18.45 -8.73
C LEU A 222 -22.19 18.32 -9.29
N VAL A 223 -22.11 17.88 -10.52
CA VAL A 223 -21.00 17.60 -11.43
C VAL A 223 -19.78 18.57 -11.41
N SER A 224 -19.81 19.61 -10.59
CA SER A 224 -18.78 20.65 -10.49
C SER A 224 -17.82 20.51 -9.30
N ASP A 225 -17.91 19.44 -8.49
CA ASP A 225 -17.02 19.28 -7.33
C ASP A 225 -15.61 18.84 -7.79
N PRO A 226 -14.59 19.70 -7.72
CA PRO A 226 -13.25 19.41 -8.23
C PRO A 226 -12.48 18.45 -7.32
N PHE A 227 -13.01 18.09 -6.14
CA PHE A 227 -12.28 17.37 -5.12
C PHE A 227 -12.69 15.89 -5.05
N VAL A 228 -12.07 15.06 -5.87
CA VAL A 228 -12.07 13.62 -5.70
C VAL A 228 -10.75 13.23 -5.04
N TRP A 229 -10.84 12.60 -3.87
CA TRP A 229 -9.68 12.00 -3.24
C TRP A 229 -9.49 10.59 -3.77
N ALA A 230 -8.28 10.25 -4.15
CA ALA A 230 -7.96 8.93 -4.66
C ALA A 230 -6.82 8.27 -3.91
N LEU A 231 -6.91 6.93 -3.81
CA LEU A 231 -5.82 6.08 -3.42
C LEU A 231 -5.43 5.26 -4.65
N ILE A 232 -4.17 5.39 -5.06
CA ILE A 232 -3.69 4.81 -6.32
C ILE A 232 -2.55 3.84 -6.01
N PRO A 233 -2.86 2.55 -5.90
CA PRO A 233 -1.84 1.52 -5.72
C PRO A 233 -1.07 1.26 -7.02
N TYR A 234 0.20 0.87 -6.87
CA TYR A 234 1.04 0.45 -7.97
C TYR A 234 1.96 -0.68 -7.54
N VAL A 235 1.98 -1.74 -8.31
CA VAL A 235 2.91 -2.88 -8.17
C VAL A 235 3.81 -2.91 -9.38
N HIS A 236 5.13 -2.93 -9.14
CA HIS A 236 6.11 -2.90 -10.23
C HIS A 236 6.00 -4.14 -11.14
N PRO A 237 5.88 -3.97 -12.46
CA PRO A 237 5.90 -5.09 -13.40
C PRO A 237 7.33 -5.65 -13.55
N PHE A 238 7.44 -6.96 -13.71
CA PHE A 238 8.69 -7.59 -14.14
C PHE A 238 8.70 -7.78 -15.64
N SER A 239 9.88 -7.69 -16.26
CA SER A 239 10.00 -8.04 -17.66
C SER A 239 9.67 -9.52 -17.89
N LYS A 240 9.02 -9.84 -19.01
CA LYS A 240 8.71 -11.23 -19.36
C LYS A 240 9.98 -12.10 -19.39
N ILE A 241 11.08 -11.55 -19.89
CA ILE A 241 12.38 -12.25 -19.94
C ILE A 241 12.85 -12.62 -18.55
N THR A 242 12.80 -11.69 -17.60
CA THR A 242 13.19 -11.93 -16.21
C THR A 242 12.32 -13.00 -15.55
N LEU A 243 11.00 -12.94 -15.77
CA LEU A 243 10.07 -13.93 -15.26
C LEU A 243 10.32 -15.32 -15.87
N ASP A 244 10.61 -15.42 -17.18
CA ASP A 244 10.90 -16.68 -17.86
C ASP A 244 12.20 -17.32 -17.36
N VAL A 245 13.25 -16.51 -17.08
CA VAL A 245 14.51 -17.00 -16.53
C VAL A 245 14.31 -17.51 -15.10
N PHE A 246 13.62 -16.73 -14.26
CA PHE A 246 13.28 -17.14 -12.91
C PHE A 246 12.45 -18.44 -12.89
N ALA A 247 11.39 -18.51 -13.69
CA ALA A 247 10.53 -19.68 -13.73
C ALA A 247 11.27 -20.94 -14.16
N ARG A 248 12.19 -20.85 -15.11
CA ARG A 248 13.07 -21.98 -15.48
C ARG A 248 13.95 -22.41 -14.34
N ALA A 249 14.63 -21.48 -13.67
CA ALA A 249 15.48 -21.78 -12.53
C ALA A 249 14.69 -22.42 -11.38
N ALA A 250 13.55 -21.84 -11.01
CA ALA A 250 12.67 -22.39 -9.97
C ALA A 250 12.07 -23.76 -10.36
N SER A 251 11.74 -23.96 -11.64
CA SER A 251 11.24 -25.25 -12.16
C SER A 251 12.26 -26.37 -11.96
N ASN A 252 13.53 -26.08 -12.15
CA ASN A 252 14.60 -27.07 -11.93
C ASN A 252 14.69 -27.48 -10.45
N VAL A 253 14.55 -26.54 -9.53
CA VAL A 253 14.57 -26.82 -8.08
C VAL A 253 13.32 -27.57 -7.66
N LEU A 254 12.14 -27.14 -8.11
CA LEU A 254 10.86 -27.76 -7.79
C LEU A 254 10.60 -29.07 -8.54
N LYS A 255 11.46 -29.42 -9.50
CA LYS A 255 11.30 -30.56 -10.42
C LYS A 255 9.92 -30.59 -11.08
N LYS A 256 9.41 -29.41 -11.40
CA LYS A 256 8.10 -29.20 -12.00
C LYS A 256 8.03 -27.84 -12.67
N GLN A 257 7.27 -27.76 -13.78
CA GLN A 257 7.03 -26.48 -14.45
C GLN A 257 6.36 -25.47 -13.51
N VAL A 258 7.02 -24.33 -13.34
CA VAL A 258 6.49 -23.19 -12.60
C VAL A 258 5.63 -22.39 -13.57
N PRO A 259 4.34 -22.23 -13.30
CA PRO A 259 3.47 -21.44 -14.15
C PRO A 259 3.86 -19.95 -14.03
N ILE A 260 3.90 -19.29 -15.18
CA ILE A 260 4.04 -17.83 -15.24
C ILE A 260 2.65 -17.28 -15.56
N GLY A 261 2.15 -16.39 -14.70
CA GLY A 261 0.85 -15.78 -14.90
C GLY A 261 0.52 -14.77 -13.79
N THR A 262 -0.45 -13.93 -14.06
CA THR A 262 -0.93 -12.88 -13.16
C THR A 262 -2.01 -13.36 -12.19
N GLY A 263 -2.47 -14.61 -12.34
CA GLY A 263 -3.51 -15.18 -11.48
C GLY A 263 -2.99 -15.80 -10.20
N LEU A 264 -3.89 -16.01 -9.24
CA LEU A 264 -3.61 -16.72 -8.00
C LEU A 264 -3.10 -18.13 -8.27
N VAL A 265 -2.13 -18.57 -7.49
CA VAL A 265 -1.58 -19.93 -7.59
C VAL A 265 -2.59 -21.00 -7.18
N THR A 266 -2.51 -22.15 -7.80
CA THR A 266 -3.37 -23.29 -7.44
C THR A 266 -2.95 -23.88 -6.09
N LYS A 267 -3.94 -24.33 -5.29
CA LYS A 267 -3.70 -25.04 -4.02
C LYS A 267 -2.73 -26.23 -4.17
N ARG A 268 -2.75 -26.90 -5.35
CA ARG A 268 -1.83 -28.00 -5.66
C ARG A 268 -0.38 -27.52 -5.77
N PHE A 269 -0.15 -26.40 -6.44
CA PHE A 269 1.20 -25.81 -6.56
C PHE A 269 1.71 -25.37 -5.19
N THR A 270 0.91 -24.64 -4.41
CA THR A 270 1.26 -24.19 -3.07
C THR A 270 1.61 -25.36 -2.14
N LYS A 271 0.82 -26.44 -2.15
CA LYS A 271 1.12 -27.64 -1.37
C LYS A 271 2.49 -28.23 -1.71
N GLN A 272 2.83 -28.28 -2.98
CA GLN A 272 4.12 -28.79 -3.45
C GLN A 272 5.27 -27.86 -3.06
N LEU A 273 5.10 -26.54 -3.22
CA LEU A 273 6.06 -25.52 -2.81
C LEU A 273 6.39 -25.66 -1.32
N LEU A 274 5.38 -25.71 -0.47
CA LEU A 274 5.55 -25.88 0.97
C LEU A 274 6.28 -27.18 1.33
N ALA A 275 5.96 -28.29 0.65
CA ALA A 275 6.65 -29.56 0.84
C ALA A 275 8.14 -29.49 0.43
N THR A 276 8.45 -28.80 -0.68
CA THR A 276 9.83 -28.63 -1.16
C THR A 276 10.65 -27.79 -0.18
N LEU A 277 10.05 -26.79 0.45
CA LEU A 277 10.71 -25.90 1.40
C LEU A 277 11.02 -26.55 2.76
N CYS A 278 10.48 -27.74 3.05
CA CYS A 278 10.92 -28.55 4.19
C CYS A 278 12.35 -29.07 4.03
N ASN A 279 12.89 -29.08 2.80
CA ASN A 279 14.26 -29.49 2.51
C ASN A 279 15.19 -28.28 2.46
N GLU A 280 16.23 -28.23 3.31
CA GLU A 280 17.17 -27.12 3.44
C GLU A 280 17.89 -26.78 2.11
N SER A 281 18.36 -27.82 1.40
CA SER A 281 19.06 -27.62 0.12
C SER A 281 18.14 -26.99 -0.92
N SER A 282 16.87 -27.44 -0.98
CA SER A 282 15.86 -26.86 -1.88
C SER A 282 15.50 -25.42 -1.50
N ARG A 283 15.42 -25.11 -0.20
CA ARG A 283 15.20 -23.73 0.28
C ARG A 283 16.32 -22.80 -0.18
N LYS A 284 17.59 -23.19 0.08
CA LYS A 284 18.76 -22.42 -0.36
C LYS A 284 18.78 -22.22 -1.88
N ALA A 285 18.45 -23.28 -2.62
CA ALA A 285 18.41 -23.21 -4.08
C ALA A 285 17.27 -22.29 -4.59
N LEU A 286 16.09 -22.32 -4.00
CA LEU A 286 15.00 -21.41 -4.36
C LEU A 286 15.32 -19.95 -3.98
N LYS A 287 15.93 -19.71 -2.80
CA LYS A 287 16.42 -18.37 -2.43
C LYS A 287 17.47 -17.86 -3.42
N ALA A 288 18.35 -18.72 -3.93
CA ALA A 288 19.31 -18.36 -4.96
C ALA A 288 18.64 -18.03 -6.31
N CYS A 289 17.57 -18.74 -6.68
CA CYS A 289 16.79 -18.40 -7.88
C CYS A 289 16.19 -16.99 -7.79
N TYR A 290 15.85 -16.54 -6.60
CA TYR A 290 15.29 -15.23 -6.38
C TYR A 290 16.25 -14.09 -6.73
N ALA A 291 17.56 -14.29 -6.55
CA ALA A 291 18.58 -13.32 -6.96
C ALA A 291 18.56 -13.01 -8.47
N ILE A 292 17.91 -13.85 -9.28
CA ILE A 292 17.69 -13.60 -10.72
C ILE A 292 16.73 -12.44 -10.94
N LEU A 293 15.73 -12.29 -10.07
CA LEU A 293 14.72 -11.24 -10.18
C LEU A 293 15.26 -9.91 -9.70
N SER A 294 16.05 -9.96 -8.65
CA SER A 294 16.66 -8.79 -8.05
C SER A 294 17.77 -9.21 -7.10
N SER A 295 18.79 -8.37 -6.97
CA SER A 295 19.71 -8.44 -5.83
C SER A 295 19.02 -8.11 -4.50
N ASP A 296 17.71 -7.83 -4.53
CA ASP A 296 16.93 -7.35 -3.41
C ASP A 296 15.53 -7.97 -3.39
N ASN A 297 15.13 -8.51 -2.25
CA ASN A 297 13.92 -9.32 -2.08
C ASN A 297 12.60 -8.51 -2.17
N ASN A 298 12.64 -7.18 -2.21
CA ASN A 298 11.50 -6.29 -2.00
C ASN A 298 10.86 -5.75 -3.29
N LEU A 299 11.18 -6.31 -4.44
CA LEU A 299 10.66 -5.86 -5.74
C LEU A 299 9.14 -5.85 -5.90
N PRO A 300 8.37 -6.78 -5.31
CA PRO A 300 6.92 -6.81 -5.52
C PRO A 300 6.13 -5.89 -4.58
N SER A 301 6.78 -4.93 -3.93
CA SER A 301 6.09 -4.05 -2.99
C SER A 301 5.12 -3.10 -3.70
N LEU A 302 3.90 -3.00 -3.15
CA LEU A 302 2.88 -2.06 -3.60
C LEU A 302 3.21 -0.67 -3.05
N SER A 303 3.27 0.32 -3.93
CA SER A 303 3.28 1.74 -3.56
C SER A 303 1.87 2.30 -3.55
N LEU A 304 1.59 3.30 -2.72
CA LEU A 304 0.27 3.91 -2.60
C LEU A 304 0.34 5.43 -2.58
N TYR A 305 -0.25 6.07 -3.59
CA TYR A 305 -0.57 7.50 -3.54
C TYR A 305 -1.91 7.70 -2.85
N SER A 306 -2.01 8.68 -1.96
CA SER A 306 -3.25 9.14 -1.34
C SER A 306 -3.33 10.65 -1.43
N GLY A 307 -4.25 11.15 -2.24
CA GLY A 307 -4.36 12.58 -2.50
C GLY A 307 -5.43 12.92 -3.54
N PRO A 308 -5.57 14.21 -3.91
CA PRO A 308 -6.52 14.63 -4.92
C PRO A 308 -6.12 14.14 -6.32
N VAL A 309 -7.12 13.87 -7.16
CA VAL A 309 -6.91 13.38 -8.54
C VAL A 309 -6.50 14.50 -9.50
N LYS A 310 -6.95 15.72 -9.25
CA LYS A 310 -6.72 16.88 -10.14
C LYS A 310 -5.79 17.90 -9.49
N PRO A 311 -5.01 18.66 -10.29
CA PRO A 311 -4.25 19.79 -9.78
C PRO A 311 -5.14 20.79 -9.05
N LEU A 312 -4.65 21.30 -7.94
CA LEU A 312 -5.40 22.08 -6.96
C LEU A 312 -5.48 23.58 -7.27
N HIS A 313 -5.58 24.02 -8.53
CA HIS A 313 -5.71 25.43 -8.85
C HIS A 313 -7.17 25.84 -9.09
N PRO A 314 -7.67 26.87 -8.41
CA PRO A 314 -7.16 27.76 -7.36
C PRO A 314 -7.62 27.38 -5.94
N THR A 315 -7.28 26.21 -5.47
CA THR A 315 -7.74 25.65 -4.18
C THR A 315 -6.94 26.23 -3.03
N ARG A 316 -7.61 26.59 -1.95
CA ARG A 316 -6.94 26.90 -0.69
C ARG A 316 -6.61 25.60 0.01
N ILE A 317 -5.32 25.38 0.27
CA ILE A 317 -4.82 24.25 1.05
C ILE A 317 -4.43 24.78 2.42
N TRP A 318 -5.00 24.18 3.45
CA TRP A 318 -4.58 24.43 4.81
C TRP A 318 -3.89 23.15 5.34
N HIS A 319 -2.76 23.33 6.02
CA HIS A 319 -1.98 22.25 6.56
C HIS A 319 -1.83 22.37 8.08
N ASN A 320 -1.85 21.23 8.75
CA ASN A 320 -1.40 21.09 10.13
C ASN A 320 -0.51 19.86 10.21
N VAL A 321 0.76 20.07 10.47
CA VAL A 321 1.73 19.01 10.68
C VAL A 321 1.91 18.82 12.17
N ARG A 322 1.71 17.61 12.63
CA ARG A 322 2.03 17.20 13.99
C ARG A 322 3.18 16.21 13.93
N SER A 323 4.16 16.49 14.74
CA SER A 323 5.31 15.66 14.93
C SER A 323 5.67 15.77 16.41
N GLY A 324 5.72 14.65 17.07
CA GLY A 324 6.09 14.61 18.48
C GLY A 324 7.52 15.13 18.69
N GLN A 325 7.81 15.68 19.83
CA GLN A 325 9.15 16.16 20.20
C GLN A 325 10.00 14.98 20.67
N GLY A 326 10.67 14.31 19.74
CA GLY A 326 11.74 13.37 20.09
C GLY A 326 13.05 14.13 20.37
N PRO A 327 13.79 13.81 21.46
CA PRO A 327 14.82 14.70 21.97
C PRO A 327 16.09 14.86 21.16
N GLN A 328 16.39 14.11 20.13
CA GLN A 328 17.73 14.15 19.52
C GLN A 328 17.84 14.06 17.99
N PHE A 329 16.76 13.82 17.22
CA PHE A 329 16.87 13.58 15.79
C PHE A 329 16.32 14.68 14.86
N TRP A 330 15.91 15.83 15.41
CA TRP A 330 15.41 16.99 14.65
C TRP A 330 16.55 17.85 14.10
N ARG A 331 17.46 17.30 13.32
CA ARG A 331 18.55 18.09 12.73
C ARG A 331 18.16 18.89 11.51
N HIS A 332 17.00 18.63 10.95
CA HIS A 332 16.55 19.37 9.78
C HIS A 332 15.23 20.07 10.09
N ARG A 333 15.26 21.39 10.03
CA ARG A 333 14.09 22.25 10.22
C ARG A 333 12.97 21.77 9.31
N LEU A 334 11.83 21.35 9.88
CA LEU A 334 10.60 21.38 9.11
C LEU A 334 10.48 22.78 8.51
N PRO A 335 10.32 22.94 7.21
CA PRO A 335 10.07 24.25 6.63
C PRO A 335 8.73 24.72 7.21
N LEU A 336 8.78 25.54 8.23
CA LEU A 336 7.58 26.11 8.87
C LEU A 336 6.83 27.08 7.94
N GLY A 337 7.23 27.13 6.67
CA GLY A 337 6.73 28.14 5.75
C GLY A 337 5.92 27.63 4.56
N GLU A 338 6.31 26.58 3.90
CA GLU A 338 5.70 26.29 2.58
C GLU A 338 5.74 24.79 2.28
N ILE A 339 4.82 24.02 2.87
CA ILE A 339 4.47 22.72 2.32
C ILE A 339 3.62 22.97 1.08
N GLU A 340 4.18 22.73 -0.09
CA GLU A 340 3.44 22.67 -1.33
C GLU A 340 2.82 21.26 -1.47
N GLY A 341 1.55 21.19 -1.81
CA GLY A 341 0.86 19.92 -1.95
C GLY A 341 0.11 19.47 -0.70
N CYS A 342 -0.59 18.36 -0.82
CA CYS A 342 -1.50 17.84 0.21
C CYS A 342 -1.58 16.30 0.19
N ALA A 343 -0.86 15.65 -0.72
CA ALA A 343 -0.91 14.22 -0.89
C ALA A 343 0.21 13.51 -0.11
N TRP A 344 -0.03 12.24 0.13
CA TRP A 344 0.89 11.30 0.75
C TRP A 344 1.26 10.20 -0.25
N LEU A 345 2.53 9.85 -0.35
CA LEU A 345 3.01 8.78 -1.21
C LEU A 345 3.87 7.80 -0.43
N SER A 346 3.35 6.59 -0.25
CA SER A 346 4.03 5.48 0.40
C SER A 346 4.60 4.52 -0.64
N THR A 347 5.76 3.95 -0.38
CA THR A 347 6.45 3.06 -1.31
C THR A 347 6.54 1.61 -0.84
N GLY A 348 6.16 1.33 0.43
CA GLY A 348 6.56 0.08 1.05
C GLY A 348 8.07 -0.10 0.94
N ASP A 349 8.51 -1.29 0.57
CA ASP A 349 9.92 -1.62 0.40
C ASP A 349 10.39 -1.60 -1.08
N ALA A 350 9.66 -0.88 -1.95
CA ALA A 350 9.96 -0.82 -3.37
C ALA A 350 11.41 -0.39 -3.65
N ASN A 351 12.10 -1.11 -4.53
CA ASN A 351 13.44 -0.73 -4.96
C ASN A 351 13.38 0.26 -6.14
N LEU A 352 13.60 1.53 -5.85
CA LEU A 352 13.62 2.63 -6.82
C LEU A 352 15.03 3.08 -7.20
N SER A 353 16.06 2.25 -6.95
CA SER A 353 17.45 2.59 -7.28
C SER A 353 17.76 2.40 -8.76
N SER A 354 17.29 1.32 -9.37
CA SER A 354 17.55 1.02 -10.77
C SER A 354 16.66 1.81 -11.72
N LEU A 355 17.13 2.13 -12.91
CA LEU A 355 16.33 2.80 -13.93
C LEU A 355 15.12 1.94 -14.35
N GLN A 356 15.28 0.62 -14.38
CA GLN A 356 14.25 -0.33 -14.78
C GLN A 356 13.04 -0.30 -13.83
N THR A 357 13.27 -0.08 -12.54
CA THR A 357 12.21 -0.02 -11.53
C THR A 357 11.65 1.40 -11.37
N ARG A 358 12.51 2.41 -11.29
CA ARG A 358 12.05 3.78 -11.03
C ARG A 358 11.39 4.45 -12.24
N ALA A 359 11.80 4.17 -13.49
CA ALA A 359 11.21 4.86 -14.63
C ALA A 359 9.73 4.55 -14.82
N PRO A 360 9.25 3.29 -14.77
CA PRO A 360 7.82 2.99 -14.78
C PRO A 360 7.09 3.57 -13.56
N TRP A 361 7.71 3.53 -12.38
CA TRP A 361 7.15 4.10 -11.17
C TRP A 361 6.97 5.63 -11.27
N LEU A 362 8.00 6.35 -11.74
CA LEU A 362 7.92 7.78 -11.99
C LEU A 362 6.85 8.11 -13.03
N LYS A 363 6.78 7.35 -14.13
CA LYS A 363 5.76 7.52 -15.16
C LYS A 363 4.35 7.33 -14.58
N ARG A 364 4.15 6.33 -13.72
CA ARG A 364 2.85 6.06 -13.07
C ARG A 364 2.36 7.22 -12.22
N TYR A 365 3.26 7.83 -11.47
CA TYR A 365 2.92 8.90 -10.54
C TYR A 365 3.20 10.31 -11.07
N GLU A 366 3.72 10.48 -12.28
CA GLU A 366 4.21 11.75 -12.83
C GLU A 366 3.27 12.94 -12.58
N GLN A 367 2.00 12.77 -12.87
CA GLN A 367 1.00 13.82 -12.70
C GLN A 367 0.64 14.11 -11.22
N PHE A 368 0.95 13.21 -10.31
CA PHE A 368 0.62 13.30 -8.89
C PHE A 368 1.79 13.81 -8.04
N LEU A 369 3.04 13.65 -8.52
CA LEU A 369 4.23 14.03 -7.76
C LEU A 369 4.23 15.50 -7.30
N PRO A 370 3.74 16.48 -8.09
CA PRO A 370 3.67 17.87 -7.64
C PRO A 370 2.74 18.10 -6.45
N ALA A 371 1.76 17.21 -6.22
CA ALA A 371 0.84 17.32 -5.09
C ALA A 371 1.36 16.63 -3.82
N VAL A 372 2.50 15.92 -3.87
CA VAL A 372 3.02 15.14 -2.75
C VAL A 372 3.63 16.05 -1.68
N ALA A 373 2.97 16.13 -0.53
CA ALA A 373 3.46 16.82 0.66
C ALA A 373 4.34 15.92 1.54
N VAL A 374 4.06 14.60 1.56
CA VAL A 374 4.80 13.61 2.37
C VAL A 374 5.16 12.40 1.51
N PHE A 375 6.43 12.03 1.56
CA PHE A 375 6.97 10.88 0.84
C PHE A 375 7.60 9.90 1.83
N ILE A 376 7.01 8.72 1.97
CA ILE A 376 7.59 7.64 2.77
C ILE A 376 8.74 7.00 1.97
N LEU A 377 9.93 7.07 2.54
CA LEU A 377 11.14 6.52 1.94
C LEU A 377 11.06 4.98 1.88
N PRO A 378 11.44 4.38 0.75
CA PRO A 378 11.38 2.94 0.60
C PRO A 378 12.32 2.22 1.57
N HIS A 379 11.89 1.04 2.00
CA HIS A 379 12.64 0.12 2.84
C HIS A 379 13.28 0.85 4.04
N HIS A 380 12.44 1.49 4.83
CA HIS A 380 12.80 2.19 6.08
C HIS A 380 13.89 3.25 5.92
N GLY A 381 14.05 3.85 4.74
CA GLY A 381 15.12 4.79 4.44
C GLY A 381 16.45 4.13 4.07
N SER A 382 16.40 3.00 3.37
CA SER A 382 17.59 2.35 2.80
C SER A 382 18.21 3.17 1.68
N ASN A 383 19.51 3.45 1.77
CA ASN A 383 20.26 4.18 0.72
C ASN A 383 20.33 3.39 -0.61
N ARG A 384 20.14 2.08 -0.57
CA ARG A 384 20.22 1.21 -1.76
C ARG A 384 18.90 1.14 -2.54
N HIS A 385 17.79 1.63 -1.95
CA HIS A 385 16.46 1.51 -2.53
C HIS A 385 15.94 2.78 -3.19
N ILE A 386 16.70 3.89 -3.13
CA ILE A 386 16.26 5.17 -3.69
C ILE A 386 17.35 5.86 -4.49
N HIS A 387 16.95 6.45 -5.61
CA HIS A 387 17.82 7.26 -6.49
C HIS A 387 17.43 8.76 -6.38
N ASP A 388 18.41 9.64 -6.65
CA ASP A 388 18.20 11.09 -6.57
C ASP A 388 17.16 11.62 -7.57
N ASP A 389 16.96 10.96 -8.71
CA ASP A 389 15.89 11.30 -9.65
C ASP A 389 14.50 11.27 -8.99
N VAL A 390 14.27 10.33 -8.07
CA VAL A 390 12.99 10.23 -7.33
C VAL A 390 12.88 11.37 -6.33
N LEU A 391 13.96 11.64 -5.58
CA LEU A 391 13.99 12.70 -4.59
C LEU A 391 13.80 14.09 -5.21
N SER A 392 14.44 14.34 -6.37
CA SER A 392 14.37 15.62 -7.08
C SER A 392 12.99 15.91 -7.70
N ARG A 393 12.14 14.89 -7.90
CA ARG A 393 10.77 15.09 -8.41
C ARG A 393 9.80 15.63 -7.36
N MET A 394 10.18 15.56 -6.08
CA MET A 394 9.35 16.02 -4.96
C MET A 394 10.20 16.84 -3.99
N PRO A 395 10.81 17.98 -4.43
CA PRO A 395 11.77 18.72 -3.62
C PRO A 395 11.14 19.29 -2.33
N SER A 396 9.90 19.77 -2.39
CA SER A 396 9.20 20.39 -1.26
C SER A 396 8.54 19.39 -0.31
N SER A 397 8.52 18.06 -0.63
CA SER A 397 7.89 17.09 0.23
C SER A 397 8.76 16.71 1.44
N ILE A 398 8.12 16.45 2.56
CA ILE A 398 8.75 15.91 3.76
C ILE A 398 9.05 14.42 3.52
N LYS A 399 10.31 14.01 3.65
CA LYS A 399 10.73 12.61 3.56
C LYS A 399 10.58 11.98 4.93
N VAL A 400 9.88 10.85 4.98
CA VAL A 400 9.64 10.13 6.23
C VAL A 400 10.22 8.73 6.12
N ALA A 401 10.95 8.29 7.14
CA ALA A 401 11.39 6.90 7.28
C ALA A 401 10.82 6.28 8.56
N CYS A 402 10.25 5.09 8.44
CA CYS A 402 9.76 4.29 9.56
C CYS A 402 10.87 3.32 9.97
N ALA A 403 11.64 3.65 11.00
CA ALA A 403 12.81 2.88 11.39
C ALA A 403 13.03 2.96 12.90
N ALA A 404 13.36 1.82 13.52
CA ALA A 404 13.66 1.75 14.94
C ALA A 404 14.95 2.50 15.30
N THR A 405 14.99 3.09 16.48
CA THR A 405 16.13 3.89 16.97
C THR A 405 17.42 3.09 17.09
N GLU A 406 17.34 1.83 17.44
CA GLU A 406 18.50 0.95 17.64
C GLU A 406 19.10 0.40 16.33
N ARG A 407 18.46 0.65 15.19
CA ARG A 407 18.91 0.12 13.89
C ARG A 407 19.89 1.05 13.20
N ALA A 408 21.18 0.81 13.38
CA ALA A 408 22.27 1.59 12.73
C ALA A 408 22.24 1.61 11.18
N LYS A 409 21.43 0.75 10.54
CA LYS A 409 21.34 0.65 9.08
C LYS A 409 20.17 1.41 8.48
N HIS A 410 19.17 1.78 9.26
CA HIS A 410 17.96 2.44 8.78
C HIS A 410 17.50 3.52 9.78
N PRO A 411 17.23 4.77 9.32
CA PRO A 411 17.57 5.27 7.99
C PRO A 411 19.09 5.31 7.78
N HIS A 412 19.54 5.02 6.56
CA HIS A 412 20.96 4.90 6.30
C HIS A 412 21.65 6.28 6.35
N PRO A 413 22.79 6.45 7.07
CA PRO A 413 23.44 7.75 7.23
C PRO A 413 23.83 8.44 5.91
N SER A 414 24.17 7.66 4.87
CA SER A 414 24.46 8.22 3.55
C SER A 414 23.22 8.80 2.88
N LEU A 415 22.03 8.23 3.10
CA LEU A 415 20.79 8.79 2.59
C LEU A 415 20.48 10.12 3.30
N LEU A 416 20.66 10.18 4.61
CA LEU A 416 20.44 11.42 5.38
C LEU A 416 21.35 12.54 4.90
N ARG A 417 22.64 12.24 4.64
CA ARG A 417 23.56 13.22 4.06
C ARG A 417 23.14 13.68 2.65
N ARG A 418 22.59 12.77 1.83
CA ARG A 418 22.06 13.14 0.50
C ARG A 418 20.87 14.06 0.60
N LEU A 419 19.92 13.78 1.51
CA LEU A 419 18.77 14.65 1.75
C LEU A 419 19.19 16.04 2.22
N ASP A 420 20.19 16.11 3.11
CA ASP A 420 20.76 17.37 3.57
C ASP A 420 21.39 18.18 2.44
N LEU A 421 22.22 17.55 1.60
CA LEU A 421 22.82 18.18 0.41
C LEU A 421 21.78 18.67 -0.59
N LEU A 422 20.63 18.00 -0.68
CA LEU A 422 19.51 18.39 -1.54
C LEU A 422 18.58 19.42 -0.86
N GLY A 423 18.86 19.83 0.38
CA GLY A 423 18.04 20.77 1.15
C GLY A 423 16.65 20.22 1.48
N GLN A 424 16.49 18.89 1.53
CA GLN A 424 15.19 18.25 1.74
C GLN A 424 14.90 17.97 3.20
N SER A 425 13.67 18.19 3.61
CA SER A 425 13.19 17.92 4.98
C SER A 425 13.04 16.43 5.22
N PHE A 426 13.44 15.99 6.42
CA PHE A 426 13.40 14.59 6.82
C PHE A 426 12.85 14.41 8.24
N VAL A 427 12.06 13.34 8.44
CA VAL A 427 11.51 12.90 9.72
C VAL A 427 11.72 11.39 9.86
N GLN A 428 12.23 10.96 11.00
CA GLN A 428 12.21 9.54 11.38
C GLN A 428 11.04 9.29 12.32
N VAL A 429 10.20 8.32 11.97
CA VAL A 429 9.20 7.74 12.85
C VAL A 429 9.76 6.44 13.42
N SER A 430 9.99 6.42 14.72
CA SER A 430 10.56 5.28 15.43
C SER A 430 9.48 4.54 16.25
N GLU A 431 9.90 3.70 17.19
CA GLU A 431 9.03 3.06 18.19
C GLU A 431 8.59 4.03 19.30
N GLU A 432 9.24 5.17 19.43
CA GLU A 432 8.90 6.16 20.44
C GLU A 432 7.64 6.93 20.03
N GLN A 433 6.57 6.86 20.83
CA GLN A 433 5.29 7.51 20.55
C GLN A 433 5.41 9.01 20.18
N PRO A 434 6.31 9.81 20.81
CA PRO A 434 6.53 11.19 20.38
C PRO A 434 7.07 11.35 18.96
N SER A 435 7.54 10.29 18.30
CA SER A 435 8.00 10.33 16.91
C SER A 435 6.88 10.18 15.88
N GLU A 436 5.65 9.89 16.29
CA GLU A 436 4.49 9.84 15.42
C GLU A 436 4.42 11.08 14.53
N PHE A 437 4.13 10.86 13.24
CA PHE A 437 4.04 11.94 12.27
C PHE A 437 2.67 11.97 11.61
N SER A 438 2.00 13.10 11.64
CA SER A 438 0.71 13.27 10.96
C SER A 438 0.66 14.56 10.12
N LEU A 439 -0.07 14.48 9.02
CA LEU A 439 -0.42 15.59 8.16
C LEU A 439 -1.94 15.69 8.08
N GLN A 440 -2.49 16.79 8.55
CA GLN A 440 -3.88 17.14 8.33
C GLN A 440 -3.96 18.22 7.24
N VAL A 441 -4.84 18.02 6.28
CA VAL A 441 -5.10 18.96 5.19
C VAL A 441 -6.59 19.25 5.09
N LYS A 442 -6.90 20.49 4.69
CA LYS A 442 -8.25 20.90 4.34
C LYS A 442 -8.21 21.58 2.99
N LEU A 443 -9.00 21.06 2.06
CA LEU A 443 -9.18 21.58 0.72
C LEU A 443 -10.52 22.29 0.66
N SER A 444 -10.51 23.58 0.27
CA SER A 444 -11.72 24.38 0.08
C SER A 444 -11.67 25.06 -1.28
N GLY A 445 -12.78 25.00 -2.03
CA GLY A 445 -12.97 25.67 -3.31
C GLY A 445 -13.44 27.13 -3.17
#